data_109a3dcd61514eee9baea30d7f84b90a
#
_entry.id   109a3dcd61514eee9baea30d7f84b90a
#
_cell.length_a   1.000
_cell.length_b   1.000
_cell.length_c   1.000
_cell.angle_alpha   90.00
_cell.angle_beta   90.00
_cell.angle_gamma   90.00
#
_symmetry.space_group_name_H-M   'P 1'
#
loop_
_entity.id
_entity.type
_entity.pdbx_description
1 polymer ?
#
loop_
_entity_poly.entity_id
_entity_poly.type
_entity_poly.pdbx_seq_one_letter_code
_entity_poly.pdbx_strand_id
1 'polypeptide(L)'
;MLATKLALNYGIACNTAGGSHHATSNEGAGFCVFNDVAVAAKYLTSRGLANKILIIDLDVHQGNGNSEIFKNDNQVFTFSMHSKVNYPAKKSVSDLDVELDEDLEDKAYLEILKENLRLLNQEEFDFIFYIAGVDIHFNDRLGKL
;
A
#
# COMPACT_ATOMS: atom_id res chain seq x y z
N MET A 1 -3.83 6.94 -12.45
CA MET A 1 -3.33 8.05 -13.30
C MET A 1 -4.14 9.34 -13.20
N LEU A 2 -5.46 9.35 -13.46
CA LEU A 2 -6.24 10.61 -13.37
C LEU A 2 -6.22 11.17 -11.94
N ALA A 3 -6.52 10.33 -10.92
CA ALA A 3 -6.46 10.75 -9.53
C ALA A 3 -5.09 11.33 -9.13
N THR A 4 -4.00 10.71 -9.57
CA THR A 4 -2.63 11.20 -9.35
C THR A 4 -2.41 12.62 -9.89
N LYS A 5 -2.87 12.88 -11.12
CA LYS A 5 -2.79 14.22 -11.72
C LYS A 5 -3.66 15.24 -10.99
N LEU A 6 -4.85 14.81 -10.55
CA LEU A 6 -5.73 15.67 -9.75
C LEU A 6 -5.12 15.98 -8.38
N ALA A 7 -4.51 14.98 -7.71
CA ALA A 7 -3.84 15.19 -6.44
C ALA A 7 -2.67 16.18 -6.52
N LEU A 8 -1.87 16.14 -7.60
CA LEU A 8 -0.81 17.14 -7.84
C LEU A 8 -1.36 18.58 -7.93
N ASN A 9 -2.59 18.76 -8.44
CA ASN A 9 -3.18 20.07 -8.60
C ASN A 9 -4.00 20.55 -7.39
N TYR A 10 -4.65 19.60 -6.68
CA TYR A 10 -5.63 19.91 -5.63
C TYR A 10 -5.21 19.43 -4.24
N GLY A 11 -4.04 18.80 -4.13
CA GLY A 11 -3.51 18.26 -2.88
C GLY A 11 -4.02 16.87 -2.52
N ILE A 12 -5.27 16.55 -2.86
CA ILE A 12 -5.89 15.23 -2.59
C ILE A 12 -6.82 14.82 -3.72
N ALA A 13 -6.84 13.54 -4.05
CA ALA A 13 -7.84 12.94 -4.95
C ALA A 13 -8.05 11.47 -4.60
N CYS A 14 -9.24 10.96 -4.85
CA CYS A 14 -9.62 9.59 -4.58
C CYS A 14 -9.98 8.84 -5.86
N ASN A 15 -9.64 7.55 -5.92
CA ASN A 15 -10.07 6.62 -6.96
C ASN A 15 -10.71 5.40 -6.30
N THR A 16 -12.01 5.19 -6.54
CA THR A 16 -12.77 4.09 -5.94
C THR A 16 -12.63 2.75 -6.67
N ALA A 17 -11.86 2.70 -7.75
CA ALA A 17 -11.64 1.50 -8.57
C ALA A 17 -10.15 1.12 -8.68
N GLY A 18 -9.30 1.66 -7.80
CA GLY A 18 -7.86 1.40 -7.79
C GLY A 18 -7.44 0.52 -6.60
N GLY A 19 -6.13 0.43 -6.39
CA GLY A 19 -5.55 -0.35 -5.30
C GLY A 19 -5.15 -1.77 -5.69
N SER A 20 -4.84 -2.01 -6.96
CA SER A 20 -4.46 -3.34 -7.47
C SER A 20 -3.03 -3.72 -7.09
N HIS A 21 -2.81 -3.93 -5.81
CA HIS A 21 -1.50 -4.01 -5.15
C HIS A 21 -0.79 -5.38 -5.23
N HIS A 22 -1.46 -6.42 -5.74
CA HIS A 22 -0.88 -7.75 -5.85
C HIS A 22 -0.16 -8.02 -7.19
N ALA A 23 -0.55 -7.34 -8.28
CA ALA A 23 0.10 -7.52 -9.56
C ALA A 23 1.55 -7.07 -9.51
N THR A 24 2.45 -7.92 -10.00
CA THR A 24 3.89 -7.65 -10.10
C THR A 24 4.23 -7.03 -11.46
N SER A 25 5.53 -6.83 -11.74
CA SER A 25 5.97 -6.35 -13.06
C SER A 25 5.76 -7.38 -14.18
N ASN A 26 5.61 -8.66 -13.86
CA ASN A 26 5.61 -9.75 -14.82
C ASN A 26 4.28 -10.53 -14.91
N GLU A 27 3.45 -10.44 -13.86
CA GLU A 27 2.23 -11.23 -13.78
C GLU A 27 1.14 -10.54 -12.95
N GLY A 28 -0.12 -10.86 -13.26
CA GLY A 28 -1.26 -10.52 -12.43
C GLY A 28 -1.41 -11.53 -11.29
N ALA A 29 -1.87 -11.08 -10.13
CA ALA A 29 -2.10 -11.91 -8.95
C ALA A 29 -3.21 -11.32 -8.08
N GLY A 30 -3.82 -12.10 -7.18
CA GLY A 30 -4.76 -11.62 -6.19
C GLY A 30 -5.90 -10.76 -6.78
N PHE A 31 -6.51 -11.22 -7.88
CA PHE A 31 -7.53 -10.48 -8.65
C PHE A 31 -7.02 -9.21 -9.36
N CYS A 32 -5.74 -8.89 -9.25
CA CYS A 32 -5.13 -7.72 -9.87
C CYS A 32 -4.51 -8.10 -11.22
N VAL A 33 -4.86 -7.39 -12.30
CA VAL A 33 -4.28 -7.59 -13.64
C VAL A 33 -3.08 -6.68 -13.84
N PHE A 34 -3.25 -5.38 -13.51
CA PHE A 34 -2.19 -4.38 -13.54
C PHE A 34 -2.10 -3.69 -12.19
N ASN A 35 -0.89 -3.34 -11.76
CA ASN A 35 -0.68 -2.56 -10.55
C ASN A 35 -0.80 -1.07 -10.87
N ASP A 36 -1.98 -0.51 -10.64
CA ASP A 36 -2.29 0.88 -10.94
C ASP A 36 -1.53 1.88 -10.06
N VAL A 37 -1.24 1.50 -8.80
CA VAL A 37 -0.45 2.31 -7.86
C VAL A 37 1.01 2.36 -8.31
N ALA A 38 1.59 1.22 -8.67
CA ALA A 38 2.96 1.16 -9.17
C ALA A 38 3.13 1.95 -10.48
N VAL A 39 2.17 1.83 -11.42
CA VAL A 39 2.18 2.63 -12.65
C VAL A 39 2.13 4.12 -12.34
N ALA A 40 1.32 4.54 -11.37
CA ALA A 40 1.20 5.93 -10.97
C ALA A 40 2.47 6.45 -10.27
N ALA A 41 3.07 5.67 -9.37
CA ALA A 41 4.32 6.01 -8.71
C ALA A 41 5.48 6.15 -9.72
N LYS A 42 5.62 5.18 -10.64
CA LYS A 42 6.62 5.25 -11.72
C LYS A 42 6.40 6.43 -12.67
N TYR A 43 5.16 6.79 -12.95
CA TYR A 43 4.86 8.01 -13.70
C TYR A 43 5.40 9.27 -13.01
N LEU A 44 5.18 9.40 -11.70
CA LEU A 44 5.65 10.55 -10.92
C LEU A 44 7.17 10.62 -10.91
N THR A 45 7.86 9.54 -10.57
CA THR A 45 9.33 9.52 -10.46
C THR A 45 9.99 9.70 -11.83
N SER A 46 9.53 9.02 -12.87
CA SER A 46 10.10 9.13 -14.22
C SER A 46 9.94 10.51 -14.87
N ARG A 47 9.01 11.33 -14.38
CA ARG A 47 8.77 12.70 -14.84
C ARG A 47 9.38 13.76 -13.92
N GLY A 48 10.04 13.34 -12.83
CA GLY A 48 10.56 14.27 -11.82
C GLY A 48 9.47 15.08 -11.11
N LEU A 49 8.24 14.54 -11.03
CA LEU A 49 7.10 15.17 -10.35
C LEU A 49 7.07 14.85 -8.85
N ALA A 50 7.74 13.80 -8.44
CA ALA A 50 8.02 13.44 -7.06
C ALA A 50 9.35 12.67 -7.01
N ASN A 51 10.17 12.91 -6.00
CA ASN A 51 11.46 12.26 -5.80
C ASN A 51 11.39 11.19 -4.70
N LYS A 52 10.47 11.36 -3.74
CA LYS A 52 10.27 10.41 -2.65
C LYS A 52 8.77 10.17 -2.45
N ILE A 53 8.36 8.94 -2.66
CA ILE A 53 6.96 8.51 -2.62
C ILE A 53 6.77 7.51 -1.50
N LEU A 54 5.68 7.65 -0.75
CA LEU A 54 5.23 6.67 0.23
C LEU A 54 3.98 5.95 -0.31
N ILE A 55 3.99 4.62 -0.24
CA ILE A 55 2.80 3.79 -0.42
C ILE A 55 2.41 3.27 0.96
N ILE A 56 1.25 3.70 1.46
CA ILE A 56 0.62 3.18 2.68
C ILE A 56 -0.45 2.20 2.26
N ASP A 57 -0.25 0.94 2.56
CA ASP A 57 -1.18 -0.14 2.24
C ASP A 57 -1.78 -0.70 3.53
N LEU A 58 -3.07 -0.45 3.73
CA LEU A 58 -3.86 -0.92 4.87
C LEU A 58 -4.93 -1.95 4.45
N ASP A 59 -4.82 -2.53 3.27
CA ASP A 59 -5.56 -3.72 2.89
C ASP A 59 -5.14 -4.89 3.81
N VAL A 60 -6.07 -5.77 4.17
CA VAL A 60 -5.77 -6.92 5.05
C VAL A 60 -4.75 -7.88 4.44
N HIS A 61 -4.67 -7.91 3.11
CA HIS A 61 -3.69 -8.68 2.37
C HIS A 61 -2.41 -7.87 2.16
N GLN A 62 -1.26 -8.52 2.19
CA GLN A 62 0.00 -7.83 1.90
C GLN A 62 0.03 -7.28 0.48
N GLY A 63 0.46 -6.04 0.32
CA GLY A 63 0.75 -5.41 -0.97
C GLY A 63 2.00 -5.98 -1.65
N ASN A 64 2.06 -7.30 -1.83
CA ASN A 64 3.24 -8.01 -2.33
C ASN A 64 3.69 -7.56 -3.73
N GLY A 65 2.75 -7.16 -4.59
CA GLY A 65 3.08 -6.60 -5.90
C GLY A 65 3.83 -5.29 -5.80
N ASN A 66 3.40 -4.39 -4.90
CA ASN A 66 4.11 -3.14 -4.62
C ASN A 66 5.52 -3.43 -4.09
N SER A 67 5.65 -4.31 -3.10
CA SER A 67 6.94 -4.69 -2.50
C SER A 67 7.92 -5.24 -3.55
N GLU A 68 7.45 -6.15 -4.42
CA GLU A 68 8.29 -6.74 -5.47
C GLU A 68 8.72 -5.73 -6.54
N ILE A 69 7.83 -4.82 -6.94
CA ILE A 69 8.13 -3.81 -7.97
C ILE A 69 9.15 -2.80 -7.46
N PHE A 70 9.06 -2.41 -6.19
CA PHE A 70 9.87 -1.31 -5.63
C PHE A 70 11.02 -1.75 -4.74
N LYS A 71 11.27 -3.05 -4.53
CA LYS A 71 12.30 -3.59 -3.62
C LYS A 71 13.73 -3.02 -3.79
N ASN A 72 14.03 -2.46 -4.96
CA ASN A 72 15.33 -1.85 -5.26
C ASN A 72 15.18 -0.40 -5.72
N ASP A 73 14.09 0.25 -5.39
CA ASP A 73 13.78 1.62 -5.80
C ASP A 73 13.81 2.57 -4.61
N ASN A 74 14.91 3.30 -4.47
CA ASN A 74 15.11 4.24 -3.36
C ASN A 74 14.16 5.46 -3.39
N GLN A 75 13.37 5.64 -4.46
CA GLN A 75 12.41 6.74 -4.57
C GLN A 75 11.02 6.37 -4.05
N VAL A 76 10.73 5.09 -3.85
CA VAL A 76 9.42 4.62 -3.40
C VAL A 76 9.58 3.78 -2.15
N PHE A 77 9.02 4.25 -1.06
CA PHE A 77 8.94 3.52 0.22
C PHE A 77 7.61 2.79 0.30
N THR A 78 7.65 1.50 0.59
CA THR A 78 6.47 0.63 0.72
C THR A 78 6.21 0.30 2.18
N PHE A 79 5.03 0.68 2.69
CA PHE A 79 4.53 0.26 3.99
C PHE A 79 3.29 -0.60 3.80
N SER A 80 3.30 -1.82 4.35
CA SER A 80 2.16 -2.74 4.33
C SER A 80 1.85 -3.24 5.74
N MET A 81 0.64 -2.94 6.22
CA MET A 81 0.12 -3.43 7.49
C MET A 81 -1.00 -4.43 7.20
N HIS A 82 -0.74 -5.72 7.41
CA HIS A 82 -1.55 -6.80 6.85
C HIS A 82 -1.63 -8.01 7.78
N SER A 83 -2.60 -8.89 7.54
CA SER A 83 -2.72 -10.15 8.27
C SER A 83 -1.52 -11.07 8.01
N LYS A 84 -0.94 -11.56 9.08
CA LYS A 84 0.20 -12.49 9.06
C LYS A 84 -0.11 -13.80 8.33
N VAL A 85 -1.32 -14.31 8.47
CA VAL A 85 -1.72 -15.64 7.99
C VAL A 85 -2.47 -15.60 6.65
N ASN A 86 -3.00 -14.42 6.23
CA ASN A 86 -3.78 -14.31 5.03
C ASN A 86 -2.90 -14.23 3.76
N TYR A 87 -3.52 -14.02 2.60
CA TYR A 87 -2.83 -13.93 1.31
C TYR A 87 -1.82 -12.75 1.26
N PRO A 88 -0.69 -12.92 0.58
CA PRO A 88 -0.20 -14.15 -0.06
C PRO A 88 0.38 -15.14 0.98
N ALA A 89 0.33 -16.43 0.67
CA ALA A 89 0.87 -17.47 1.55
C ALA A 89 2.38 -17.32 1.78
N LYS A 90 3.10 -16.86 0.76
CA LYS A 90 4.50 -16.45 0.86
C LYS A 90 4.56 -14.93 0.81
N LYS A 91 4.88 -14.31 1.94
CA LYS A 91 5.04 -12.86 2.03
C LYS A 91 6.24 -12.38 1.24
N SER A 92 6.11 -11.20 0.65
CA SER A 92 7.22 -10.41 0.11
C SER A 92 7.85 -9.55 1.20
N VAL A 93 8.86 -8.77 0.87
CA VAL A 93 9.50 -7.85 1.83
C VAL A 93 9.29 -6.44 1.34
N SER A 94 8.54 -5.64 2.11
CA SER A 94 8.38 -4.21 1.95
C SER A 94 9.49 -3.46 2.70
N ASP A 95 9.59 -2.14 2.54
CA ASP A 95 10.48 -1.33 3.39
C ASP A 95 10.02 -1.36 4.85
N LEU A 96 8.71 -1.44 5.07
CA LEU A 96 8.10 -1.65 6.39
C LEU A 96 6.91 -2.59 6.27
N ASP A 97 7.03 -3.79 6.86
CA ASP A 97 5.93 -4.75 7.02
C ASP A 97 5.49 -4.79 8.47
N VAL A 98 4.17 -4.71 8.70
CA VAL A 98 3.55 -4.89 10.01
C VAL A 98 2.55 -6.04 9.90
N GLU A 99 2.96 -7.19 10.40
CA GLU A 99 2.14 -8.40 10.43
C GLU A 99 1.18 -8.35 11.61
N LEU A 100 -0.12 -8.44 11.32
CA LEU A 100 -1.20 -8.46 12.32
C LEU A 100 -1.57 -9.90 12.65
N ASP A 101 -1.70 -10.18 13.93
CA ASP A 101 -2.22 -11.46 14.42
C ASP A 101 -3.75 -11.52 14.22
N GLU A 102 -4.30 -12.75 14.17
CA GLU A 102 -5.75 -12.97 14.06
C GLU A 102 -6.47 -12.48 15.33
N ASP A 103 -7.74 -12.15 15.20
CA ASP A 103 -8.59 -11.64 16.28
C ASP A 103 -8.12 -10.31 16.91
N LEU A 104 -7.45 -9.46 16.13
CA LEU A 104 -7.00 -8.16 16.60
C LEU A 104 -8.18 -7.19 16.74
N GLU A 105 -8.35 -6.60 17.92
CA GLU A 105 -9.39 -5.62 18.18
C GLU A 105 -9.04 -4.22 17.60
N ASP A 106 -10.05 -3.43 17.26
CA ASP A 106 -9.95 -2.08 16.69
C ASP A 106 -8.95 -1.19 17.43
N LYS A 107 -8.98 -1.22 18.76
CA LYS A 107 -8.09 -0.38 19.58
C LYS A 107 -6.63 -0.73 19.37
N ALA A 108 -6.30 -2.02 19.38
CA ALA A 108 -4.94 -2.50 19.19
C ALA A 108 -4.46 -2.21 17.76
N TYR A 109 -5.32 -2.43 16.76
CA TYR A 109 -5.06 -2.06 15.36
C TYR A 109 -4.69 -0.57 15.23
N LEU A 110 -5.50 0.31 15.80
CA LEU A 110 -5.28 1.75 15.73
C LEU A 110 -4.03 2.22 16.48
N GLU A 111 -3.67 1.56 17.59
CA GLU A 111 -2.44 1.84 18.32
C GLU A 111 -1.21 1.46 17.49
N ILE A 112 -1.20 0.25 16.89
CA ILE A 112 -0.13 -0.22 16.00
C ILE A 112 0.01 0.72 14.80
N LEU A 113 -1.09 1.05 14.13
CA LEU A 113 -1.08 1.97 13.00
C LEU A 113 -0.50 3.34 13.38
N LYS A 114 -0.94 3.91 14.50
CA LYS A 114 -0.48 5.21 14.99
C LYS A 114 1.02 5.23 15.28
N GLU A 115 1.55 4.17 15.87
CA GLU A 115 2.99 4.05 16.14
C GLU A 115 3.79 4.03 14.84
N ASN A 116 3.38 3.23 13.87
CA ASN A 116 4.07 3.14 12.59
C ASN A 116 3.97 4.43 11.76
N LEU A 117 2.80 5.08 11.73
CA LEU A 117 2.66 6.38 11.08
C LEU A 117 3.52 7.48 11.73
N ARG A 118 3.78 7.41 13.04
CA ARG A 118 4.71 8.35 13.70
C ARG A 118 6.15 8.15 13.24
N LEU A 119 6.58 6.92 12.98
CA LEU A 119 7.90 6.63 12.43
C LEU A 119 8.00 7.19 11.01
N LEU A 120 7.01 6.92 10.17
CA LEU A 120 6.97 7.40 8.79
C LEU A 120 6.91 8.92 8.68
N ASN A 121 6.27 9.60 9.63
CA ASN A 121 6.17 11.07 9.67
C ASN A 121 7.50 11.78 10.02
N GLN A 122 8.55 11.03 10.37
CA GLN A 122 9.91 11.59 10.55
C GLN A 122 10.64 11.76 9.22
N GLU A 123 10.09 11.23 8.15
CA GLU A 123 10.61 11.32 6.80
C GLU A 123 9.76 12.25 5.93
N GLU A 124 10.41 12.96 5.01
CA GLU A 124 9.71 13.84 4.07
C GLU A 124 9.39 13.05 2.80
N PHE A 125 8.11 13.00 2.43
CA PHE A 125 7.62 12.42 1.20
C PHE A 125 6.93 13.48 0.34
N ASP A 126 7.24 13.50 -0.96
CA ASP A 126 6.64 14.45 -1.91
C ASP A 126 5.20 14.03 -2.30
N PHE A 127 4.93 12.73 -2.26
CA PHE A 127 3.63 12.18 -2.65
C PHE A 127 3.31 10.91 -1.86
N ILE A 128 2.04 10.75 -1.47
CA ILE A 128 1.57 9.58 -0.72
C ILE A 128 0.44 8.90 -1.50
N PHE A 129 0.59 7.60 -1.73
CA PHE A 129 -0.51 6.72 -2.12
C PHE A 129 -1.04 6.01 -0.88
N TYR A 130 -2.36 6.07 -0.68
CA TYR A 130 -3.03 5.36 0.39
C TYR A 130 -4.00 4.33 -0.21
N ILE A 131 -3.74 3.06 0.05
CA ILE A 131 -4.59 1.94 -0.29
C ILE A 131 -5.47 1.67 0.91
N ALA A 132 -6.73 2.09 0.79
CA ALA A 132 -7.74 2.04 1.85
C ALA A 132 -8.59 0.77 1.73
N GLY A 133 -7.98 -0.40 1.90
CA GLY A 133 -8.70 -1.67 1.98
C GLY A 133 -9.71 -1.63 3.14
N VAL A 134 -10.93 -2.09 2.89
CA VAL A 134 -11.99 -2.19 3.92
C VAL A 134 -12.20 -3.62 4.40
N ASP A 135 -11.42 -4.53 3.88
CA ASP A 135 -11.46 -5.97 4.14
C ASP A 135 -10.82 -6.38 5.48
N ILE A 136 -10.23 -5.43 6.19
CA ILE A 136 -9.88 -5.56 7.61
C ILE A 136 -11.11 -5.69 8.51
N HIS A 137 -12.31 -5.39 8.02
CA HIS A 137 -13.53 -5.47 8.80
C HIS A 137 -13.92 -6.92 9.08
N PHE A 138 -14.23 -7.28 10.34
CA PHE A 138 -14.49 -8.65 10.78
C PHE A 138 -15.59 -9.40 10.00
N ASN A 139 -16.52 -8.70 9.36
CA ASN A 139 -17.55 -9.29 8.49
C ASN A 139 -17.07 -9.55 7.06
N ASP A 140 -15.86 -9.16 6.70
CA ASP A 140 -15.34 -9.45 5.37
C ASP A 140 -15.09 -10.95 5.20
N ARG A 141 -15.45 -11.48 4.02
CA ARG A 141 -15.36 -12.92 3.76
C ARG A 141 -13.96 -13.40 3.45
N LEU A 142 -13.10 -12.51 2.97
CA LEU A 142 -11.72 -12.81 2.56
C LEU A 142 -10.72 -12.27 3.59
N GLY A 143 -11.07 -11.19 4.28
CA GLY A 143 -10.19 -10.52 5.23
C GLY A 143 -9.84 -11.38 6.42
N LYS A 144 -10.85 -11.77 7.20
CA LYS A 144 -10.69 -12.67 8.36
C LYS A 144 -9.59 -12.20 9.35
N LEU A 145 -9.60 -10.91 9.65
CA LEU A 145 -8.77 -10.33 10.69
C LEU A 145 -9.54 -10.27 11.99
#